data_203af262c5df11656bad609f726bd167
#
_entry.id   203af262c5df11656bad609f726bd167
#
_cell.length_a   1.000
_cell.length_b   1.000
_cell.length_c   1.000
_cell.angle_alpha   90.00
_cell.angle_beta   90.00
_cell.angle_gamma   90.00
#
_symmetry.space_group_name_H-M   'P 1'
#
loop_
_entity.id
_entity.type
_entity.pdbx_description
1 polymer ?
#
loop_
_entity_poly.entity_id
_entity_poly.type
_entity_poly.pdbx_seq_one_letter_code
_entity_poly.pdbx_strand_id
1 'polypeptide(L)'
;YAWLTGMQPPALRTCLGLAVCCALRLSGQRWTAWQVWLCCLGAILVADPLAVLSQSLWLSAFAVAGLIFWFQWLPLPAGRWRWPWKPIIALVHLQAGVTLLLLPLQLLLFHGISLTSMAANLLAVPLVTLLAVPLILTAMLVHLSGPEIVESLLWLAADRVLAVLFWGLRRLPDGWLTLDTRWLWISIL
;
A
#
# COMPACT_ATOMS: atom_id res chain seq x y z
N TYR A 1 -11.66 -8.49 8.90
CA TYR A 1 -11.69 -7.42 7.90
C TYR A 1 -12.19 -7.91 6.53
N ALA A 2 -11.57 -8.93 5.92
CA ALA A 2 -11.95 -9.45 4.60
C ALA A 2 -13.42 -9.88 4.53
N TRP A 3 -13.94 -10.50 5.58
CA TRP A 3 -15.34 -10.90 5.68
C TRP A 3 -16.29 -9.70 5.79
N LEU A 4 -15.90 -8.67 6.56
CA LEU A 4 -16.66 -7.42 6.73
C LEU A 4 -16.71 -6.59 5.44
N THR A 5 -15.70 -6.70 4.58
CA THR A 5 -15.65 -6.00 3.28
C THR A 5 -16.32 -6.77 2.14
N GLY A 6 -17.12 -7.81 2.44
CA GLY A 6 -17.81 -8.62 1.45
C GLY A 6 -16.88 -9.47 0.58
N MET A 7 -15.74 -9.90 1.14
CA MET A 7 -14.76 -10.79 0.49
C MET A 7 -14.27 -10.26 -0.88
N GLN A 8 -14.08 -8.95 -0.98
CA GLN A 8 -13.56 -8.31 -2.19
C GLN A 8 -12.23 -8.96 -2.63
N PRO A 9 -11.98 -9.16 -3.94
CA PRO A 9 -10.76 -9.82 -4.45
C PRO A 9 -9.43 -9.29 -3.88
N PRO A 10 -9.23 -7.97 -3.68
CA PRO A 10 -8.02 -7.46 -3.06
C PRO A 10 -7.85 -7.89 -1.59
N ALA A 11 -8.95 -7.97 -0.83
CA ALA A 11 -8.93 -8.38 0.57
C ALA A 11 -8.62 -9.87 0.72
N LEU A 12 -9.20 -10.72 -0.16
CA LEU A 12 -8.89 -12.15 -0.20
C LEU A 12 -7.43 -12.42 -0.51
N ARG A 13 -6.86 -11.70 -1.48
CA ARG A 13 -5.43 -11.83 -1.84
C ARG A 13 -4.51 -11.47 -0.68
N THR A 14 -4.81 -10.40 0.05
CA THR A 14 -4.02 -10.02 1.24
C THR A 14 -4.14 -11.04 2.37
N CYS A 15 -5.33 -11.58 2.62
CA CYS A 15 -5.53 -12.65 3.60
C CYS A 15 -4.76 -13.90 3.23
N LEU A 16 -4.86 -14.35 1.97
CA LEU A 16 -4.18 -15.54 1.49
C LEU A 16 -2.66 -15.36 1.54
N GLY A 17 -2.15 -14.21 1.07
CA GLY A 17 -0.73 -13.87 1.14
C GLY A 17 -0.22 -13.86 2.58
N LEU A 18 -0.97 -13.28 3.51
CA LEU A 18 -0.61 -13.27 4.93
C LEU A 18 -0.62 -14.69 5.52
N ALA A 19 -1.62 -15.51 5.20
CA ALA A 19 -1.69 -16.90 5.66
C ALA A 19 -0.50 -17.71 5.18
N VAL A 20 -0.11 -17.57 3.90
CA VAL A 20 1.07 -18.23 3.33
C VAL A 20 2.35 -17.73 4.01
N CYS A 21 2.51 -16.42 4.20
CA CYS A 21 3.66 -15.86 4.93
C CYS A 21 3.75 -16.41 6.36
N CYS A 22 2.64 -16.51 7.07
CA CYS A 22 2.61 -17.08 8.41
C CYS A 22 2.98 -18.56 8.41
N ALA A 23 2.41 -19.35 7.50
CA ALA A 23 2.72 -20.77 7.36
C ALA A 23 4.21 -21.02 7.06
N LEU A 24 4.78 -20.25 6.13
CA LEU A 24 6.20 -20.33 5.80
C LEU A 24 7.11 -19.92 6.97
N ARG A 25 6.71 -18.90 7.75
CA ARG A 25 7.45 -18.52 8.96
C ARG A 25 7.38 -19.58 10.05
N LEU A 26 6.23 -20.21 10.22
CA LEU A 26 6.04 -21.30 11.20
C LEU A 26 6.79 -22.56 10.82
N SER A 27 7.10 -22.79 9.55
CA SER A 27 7.91 -23.94 9.10
C SER A 27 9.37 -23.91 9.60
N GLY A 28 9.80 -22.80 10.21
CA GLY A 28 11.15 -22.65 10.78
C GLY A 28 12.28 -22.55 9.75
N GLN A 29 11.98 -22.64 8.47
CA GLN A 29 12.98 -22.52 7.39
C GLN A 29 13.26 -21.06 7.05
N ARG A 30 14.46 -20.78 6.57
CA ARG A 30 14.88 -19.45 6.12
C ARG A 30 14.49 -19.27 4.66
N TRP A 31 13.32 -18.71 4.44
CA TRP A 31 12.84 -18.37 3.11
C TRP A 31 13.37 -17.00 2.68
N THR A 32 13.82 -16.87 1.43
CA THR A 32 14.14 -15.57 0.86
C THR A 32 12.86 -14.82 0.51
N ALA A 33 12.94 -13.48 0.45
CA ALA A 33 11.77 -12.65 0.13
C ALA A 33 11.15 -13.03 -1.23
N TRP A 34 11.97 -13.40 -2.22
CA TRP A 34 11.52 -13.86 -3.53
C TRP A 34 10.78 -15.20 -3.48
N GLN A 35 11.27 -16.15 -2.68
CA GLN A 35 10.59 -17.44 -2.50
C GLN A 35 9.21 -17.24 -1.83
N VAL A 36 9.15 -16.42 -0.78
CA VAL A 36 7.86 -16.09 -0.14
C VAL A 36 6.91 -15.43 -1.13
N TRP A 37 7.38 -14.48 -1.92
CA TRP A 37 6.59 -13.83 -2.94
C TRP A 37 6.04 -14.81 -3.99
N LEU A 38 6.89 -15.72 -4.51
CA LEU A 38 6.47 -16.76 -5.45
C LEU A 38 5.44 -17.71 -4.84
N CYS A 39 5.64 -18.14 -3.59
CA CYS A 39 4.67 -18.99 -2.89
C CYS A 39 3.32 -18.29 -2.70
N CYS A 40 3.33 -16.99 -2.33
CA CYS A 40 2.10 -16.21 -2.22
C CYS A 40 1.39 -16.06 -3.56
N LEU A 41 2.12 -15.73 -4.62
CA LEU A 41 1.57 -15.61 -5.97
C LEU A 41 1.00 -16.95 -6.46
N GLY A 42 1.74 -18.05 -6.28
CA GLY A 42 1.29 -19.40 -6.61
C GLY A 42 0.03 -19.80 -5.86
N ALA A 43 -0.04 -19.53 -4.56
CA ALA A 43 -1.23 -19.83 -3.75
C ALA A 43 -2.46 -19.02 -4.21
N ILE A 44 -2.28 -17.75 -4.57
CA ILE A 44 -3.37 -16.91 -5.10
C ILE A 44 -3.88 -17.47 -6.43
N LEU A 45 -2.98 -17.89 -7.33
CA LEU A 45 -3.35 -18.44 -8.64
C LEU A 45 -3.99 -19.83 -8.54
N VAL A 46 -3.62 -20.62 -7.55
CA VAL A 46 -4.29 -21.92 -7.26
C VAL A 46 -5.68 -21.70 -6.69
N ALA A 47 -5.86 -20.70 -5.84
CA ALA A 47 -7.16 -20.38 -5.25
C ALA A 47 -8.13 -19.74 -6.26
N ASP A 48 -7.61 -18.89 -7.14
CA ASP A 48 -8.39 -18.22 -8.20
C ASP A 48 -7.56 -18.15 -9.49
N PRO A 49 -7.68 -19.15 -10.37
CA PRO A 49 -6.96 -19.16 -11.65
C PRO A 49 -7.34 -18.00 -12.59
N LEU A 50 -8.59 -17.50 -12.48
CA LEU A 50 -9.05 -16.38 -13.30
C LEU A 50 -8.44 -15.04 -12.90
N ALA A 51 -7.85 -14.98 -11.72
CA ALA A 51 -7.12 -13.79 -11.26
C ALA A 51 -5.98 -13.39 -12.20
N VAL A 52 -5.43 -14.31 -13.00
CA VAL A 52 -4.42 -14.03 -14.06
C VAL A 52 -4.91 -12.97 -15.03
N LEU A 53 -6.19 -12.93 -15.34
CA LEU A 53 -6.78 -11.94 -16.26
C LEU A 53 -7.01 -10.58 -15.58
N SER A 54 -6.84 -10.49 -14.27
CA SER A 54 -7.06 -9.28 -13.49
C SER A 54 -5.84 -8.38 -13.50
N GLN A 55 -5.95 -7.18 -14.07
CA GLN A 55 -4.92 -6.15 -13.98
C GLN A 55 -4.53 -5.82 -12.53
N SER A 56 -5.50 -5.87 -11.62
CA SER A 56 -5.29 -5.62 -10.19
C SER A 56 -4.37 -6.66 -9.53
N LEU A 57 -4.36 -7.93 -9.99
CA LEU A 57 -3.40 -8.93 -9.51
C LEU A 57 -1.98 -8.54 -9.91
N TRP A 58 -1.77 -8.26 -11.19
CA TRP A 58 -0.45 -7.90 -11.70
C TRP A 58 0.11 -6.63 -11.09
N LEU A 59 -0.73 -5.60 -10.93
CA LEU A 59 -0.32 -4.37 -10.23
C LEU A 59 0.17 -4.65 -8.80
N SER A 60 -0.57 -5.46 -8.04
CA SER A 60 -0.16 -5.80 -6.68
C SER A 60 1.07 -6.71 -6.63
N ALA A 61 1.16 -7.68 -7.53
CA ALA A 61 2.30 -8.59 -7.62
C ALA A 61 3.59 -7.85 -8.00
N PHE A 62 3.53 -6.98 -9.01
CA PHE A 62 4.67 -6.16 -9.43
C PHE A 62 5.05 -5.11 -8.39
N ALA A 63 4.08 -4.53 -7.67
CA ALA A 63 4.37 -3.61 -6.58
C ALA A 63 5.20 -4.28 -5.48
N VAL A 64 4.82 -5.51 -5.06
CA VAL A 64 5.56 -6.25 -4.04
C VAL A 64 6.92 -6.71 -4.56
N ALA A 65 7.01 -7.23 -5.78
CA ALA A 65 8.27 -7.60 -6.41
C ALA A 65 9.22 -6.40 -6.51
N GLY A 66 8.69 -5.27 -6.96
CA GLY A 66 9.43 -4.02 -7.03
C GLY A 66 9.95 -3.55 -5.67
N LEU A 67 9.13 -3.65 -4.61
CA LEU A 67 9.57 -3.32 -3.26
C LEU A 67 10.69 -4.27 -2.76
N ILE A 68 10.57 -5.57 -3.03
CA ILE A 68 11.63 -6.53 -2.68
C ILE A 68 12.93 -6.12 -3.38
N PHE A 69 12.86 -5.83 -4.67
CA PHE A 69 14.01 -5.37 -5.46
C PHE A 69 14.57 -4.05 -4.90
N TRP A 70 13.72 -3.04 -4.64
CA TRP A 70 14.11 -1.75 -4.12
C TRP A 70 14.87 -1.85 -2.80
N PHE A 71 14.35 -2.60 -1.83
CA PHE A 71 15.01 -2.77 -0.53
C PHE A 71 16.29 -3.62 -0.59
N GLN A 72 16.45 -4.46 -1.61
CA GLN A 72 17.69 -5.21 -1.84
C GLN A 72 18.78 -4.32 -2.46
N TRP A 73 18.39 -3.41 -3.37
CA TRP A 73 19.30 -2.51 -4.06
C TRP A 73 19.64 -1.25 -3.29
N LEU A 74 18.65 -0.66 -2.65
CA LEU A 74 18.80 0.51 -1.78
C LEU A 74 18.34 0.16 -0.36
N PRO A 75 19.16 -0.54 0.42
CA PRO A 75 18.83 -0.79 1.81
C PRO A 75 18.71 0.54 2.56
N LEU A 76 17.78 0.60 3.52
CA LEU A 76 17.63 1.78 4.37
C LEU A 76 18.98 2.13 5.00
N PRO A 77 19.41 3.40 4.94
CA PRO A 77 20.69 3.80 5.51
C PRO A 77 20.72 3.43 7.00
N ALA A 78 21.68 2.58 7.38
CA ALA A 78 21.92 2.11 8.74
C ALA A 78 22.49 3.21 9.65
N GLY A 79 22.30 4.48 9.27
CA GLY A 79 22.81 5.64 9.98
C GLY A 79 22.24 5.79 11.39
N ARG A 80 23.04 6.40 12.28
CA ARG A 80 22.70 6.82 13.66
C ARG A 80 21.63 7.93 13.69
N TRP A 81 20.59 7.81 12.91
CA TRP A 81 19.51 8.78 12.94
C TRP A 81 18.70 8.61 14.22
N ARG A 82 18.64 9.68 14.98
CA ARG A 82 17.92 9.71 16.26
C ARG A 82 16.43 9.46 16.02
N TRP A 83 15.84 8.56 16.81
CA TRP A 83 14.41 8.53 17.06
C TRP A 83 13.92 9.99 17.23
N PRO A 84 13.01 10.51 16.46
CA PRO A 84 11.81 9.94 15.84
C PRO A 84 11.78 9.93 14.28
N TRP A 85 12.86 10.33 13.59
CA TRP A 85 12.85 10.53 12.12
C TRP A 85 12.97 9.24 11.31
N LYS A 86 13.43 8.15 11.92
CA LYS A 86 13.59 6.84 11.24
C LYS A 86 12.32 6.35 10.53
N PRO A 87 11.12 6.36 11.14
CA PRO A 87 9.91 5.89 10.48
C PRO A 87 9.50 6.79 9.31
N ILE A 88 9.74 8.10 9.42
CA ILE A 88 9.41 9.05 8.36
C ILE A 88 10.29 8.81 7.15
N ILE A 89 11.60 8.61 7.34
CA ILE A 89 12.53 8.32 6.25
C ILE A 89 12.23 6.97 5.62
N ALA A 90 11.93 5.95 6.42
CA ALA A 90 11.52 4.65 5.91
C ALA A 90 10.25 4.77 5.06
N LEU A 91 9.30 5.60 5.48
CA LEU A 91 8.07 5.86 4.75
C LEU A 91 8.32 6.61 3.43
N VAL A 92 9.15 7.66 3.46
CA VAL A 92 9.54 8.41 2.25
C VAL A 92 10.30 7.50 1.28
N HIS A 93 11.22 6.69 1.79
CA HIS A 93 11.98 5.72 0.99
C HIS A 93 11.06 4.66 0.36
N LEU A 94 10.12 4.11 1.14
CA LEU A 94 9.09 3.20 0.65
C LEU A 94 8.24 3.85 -0.45
N GLN A 95 7.77 5.07 -0.21
CA GLN A 95 6.92 5.80 -1.16
C GLN A 95 7.68 6.13 -2.45
N ALA A 96 8.94 6.55 -2.35
CA ALA A 96 9.79 6.78 -3.51
C ALA A 96 9.98 5.49 -4.32
N GLY A 97 10.26 4.36 -3.65
CA GLY A 97 10.40 3.05 -4.29
C GLY A 97 9.13 2.64 -5.04
N VAL A 98 7.97 2.71 -4.39
CA VAL A 98 6.69 2.37 -5.01
C VAL A 98 6.41 3.27 -6.21
N THR A 99 6.60 4.58 -6.07
CA THR A 99 6.33 5.54 -7.15
C THR A 99 7.24 5.30 -8.36
N LEU A 100 8.55 5.17 -8.14
CA LEU A 100 9.51 4.97 -9.23
C LEU A 100 9.30 3.63 -9.95
N LEU A 101 9.05 2.56 -9.19
CA LEU A 101 8.88 1.22 -9.77
C LEU A 101 7.53 1.03 -10.46
N LEU A 102 6.48 1.69 -9.99
CA LEU A 102 5.16 1.65 -10.63
C LEU A 102 5.01 2.69 -11.74
N LEU A 103 5.93 3.65 -11.85
CA LEU A 103 5.88 4.70 -12.84
C LEU A 103 5.76 4.17 -14.28
N PRO A 104 6.61 3.22 -14.77
CA PRO A 104 6.46 2.69 -16.11
C PRO A 104 5.12 1.95 -16.30
N LEU A 105 4.65 1.25 -15.27
CA LEU A 105 3.39 0.53 -15.33
C LEU A 105 2.19 1.49 -15.34
N GLN A 106 2.25 2.57 -14.57
CA GLN A 106 1.23 3.63 -14.60
C GLN A 106 1.18 4.33 -15.94
N LEU A 107 2.33 4.60 -16.56
CA LEU A 107 2.40 5.17 -17.91
C LEU A 107 1.77 4.28 -18.96
N LEU A 108 2.03 2.97 -18.90
CA LEU A 108 1.46 1.99 -19.83
C LEU A 108 -0.06 1.84 -19.67
N LEU A 109 -0.57 1.90 -18.43
CA LEU A 109 -1.99 1.67 -18.16
C LEU A 109 -2.83 2.94 -18.26
N PHE A 110 -2.31 4.08 -17.81
CA PHE A 110 -3.07 5.33 -17.66
C PHE A 110 -2.62 6.44 -18.62
N HIS A 111 -1.57 6.24 -19.41
CA HIS A 111 -1.04 7.21 -20.38
C HIS A 111 -0.74 8.60 -19.79
N GLY A 112 -0.44 8.67 -18.49
CA GLY A 112 -0.17 9.92 -17.81
C GLY A 112 0.41 9.71 -16.41
N ILE A 113 1.07 10.74 -15.91
CA ILE A 113 1.61 10.77 -14.54
C ILE A 113 0.99 11.97 -13.82
N SER A 114 0.52 11.75 -12.62
CA SER A 114 0.12 12.82 -11.72
C SER A 114 1.19 13.04 -10.66
N LEU A 115 1.95 14.13 -10.78
CA LEU A 115 2.89 14.55 -9.74
C LEU A 115 2.17 14.87 -8.43
N THR A 116 0.95 15.38 -8.55
CA THR A 116 0.06 15.63 -7.40
C THR A 116 -0.31 14.35 -6.68
N SER A 117 -0.51 13.25 -7.41
CA SER A 117 -0.80 11.94 -6.82
C SER A 117 0.36 11.44 -5.95
N MET A 118 1.61 11.69 -6.35
CA MET A 118 2.79 11.34 -5.54
C MET A 118 2.79 12.10 -4.22
N ALA A 119 2.59 13.41 -4.27
CA ALA A 119 2.53 14.26 -3.07
C ALA A 119 1.30 13.90 -2.20
N ALA A 120 0.15 13.65 -2.83
CA ALA A 120 -1.07 13.22 -2.16
C ALA A 120 -0.87 11.89 -1.42
N ASN A 121 -0.28 10.89 -2.08
CA ASN A 121 -0.01 9.59 -1.47
C ASN A 121 1.01 9.68 -0.32
N LEU A 122 2.04 10.53 -0.44
CA LEU A 122 3.02 10.73 0.62
C LEU A 122 2.36 11.27 1.90
N LEU A 123 1.32 12.10 1.76
CA LEU A 123 0.57 12.65 2.88
C LEU A 123 -0.57 11.73 3.34
N ALA A 124 -1.34 11.20 2.38
CA ALA A 124 -2.54 10.43 2.64
C ALA A 124 -2.23 9.06 3.26
N VAL A 125 -1.24 8.35 2.73
CA VAL A 125 -0.92 6.99 3.17
C VAL A 125 -0.57 6.93 4.67
N PRO A 126 0.35 7.77 5.21
CA PRO A 126 0.64 7.72 6.64
C PRO A 126 -0.53 8.18 7.51
N LEU A 127 -1.24 9.24 7.10
CA LEU A 127 -2.39 9.74 7.85
C LEU A 127 -3.51 8.70 7.95
N VAL A 128 -3.85 8.06 6.84
CA VAL A 128 -4.88 7.04 6.80
C VAL A 128 -4.43 5.79 7.57
N THR A 129 -3.22 5.29 7.30
CA THR A 129 -2.76 4.02 7.89
C THR A 129 -2.47 4.12 9.38
N LEU A 130 -1.90 5.24 9.85
CA LEU A 130 -1.49 5.39 11.24
C LEU A 130 -2.56 6.03 12.13
N LEU A 131 -3.49 6.81 11.58
CA LEU A 131 -4.51 7.50 12.36
C LEU A 131 -5.93 7.04 12.00
N ALA A 132 -6.37 7.17 10.74
CA ALA A 132 -7.76 6.90 10.40
C ALA A 132 -8.12 5.41 10.59
N VAL A 133 -7.32 4.49 10.08
CA VAL A 133 -7.61 3.05 10.16
C VAL A 133 -7.62 2.54 11.60
N PRO A 134 -6.64 2.82 12.49
CA PRO A 134 -6.71 2.42 13.89
C PRO A 134 -7.90 3.03 14.63
N LEU A 135 -8.23 4.31 14.38
CA LEU A 135 -9.39 4.94 15.01
C LEU A 135 -10.71 4.27 14.59
N ILE A 136 -10.88 3.99 13.29
CA ILE A 136 -12.07 3.30 12.78
C ILE A 136 -12.17 1.89 13.35
N LEU A 137 -11.06 1.12 13.34
CA LEU A 137 -11.06 -0.24 13.87
C LEU A 137 -11.34 -0.28 15.37
N THR A 138 -10.78 0.67 16.14
CA THR A 138 -11.07 0.78 17.57
C THR A 138 -12.51 1.21 17.84
N ALA A 139 -13.05 2.13 17.04
CA ALA A 139 -14.47 2.51 17.13
C ALA A 139 -15.40 1.32 16.87
N MET A 140 -15.10 0.51 15.84
CA MET A 140 -15.86 -0.70 15.54
C MET A 140 -15.77 -1.76 16.67
N LEU A 141 -14.62 -1.90 17.32
CA LEU A 141 -14.47 -2.80 18.47
C LEU A 141 -15.23 -2.30 19.69
N VAL A 142 -15.18 -1.01 19.95
CA VAL A 142 -15.93 -0.38 21.07
C VAL A 142 -17.44 -0.48 20.83
N HIS A 143 -17.89 -0.38 19.59
CA HIS A 143 -19.31 -0.57 19.24
C HIS A 143 -19.86 -1.93 19.69
N LEU A 144 -19.03 -2.98 19.69
CA LEU A 144 -19.45 -4.34 20.07
C LEU A 144 -19.65 -4.51 21.59
N SER A 145 -18.97 -3.73 22.44
CA SER A 145 -18.93 -4.00 23.88
C SER A 145 -18.71 -2.76 24.77
N GLY A 146 -18.58 -1.57 24.17
CA GLY A 146 -18.16 -0.37 24.87
C GLY A 146 -19.27 0.67 25.11
N PRO A 147 -18.96 1.72 25.88
CA PRO A 147 -19.88 2.82 26.10
C PRO A 147 -20.03 3.70 24.85
N GLU A 148 -21.25 4.06 24.50
CA GLU A 148 -21.60 4.89 23.33
C GLU A 148 -20.82 6.21 23.24
N ILE A 149 -20.46 6.79 24.39
CA ILE A 149 -19.69 8.04 24.45
C ILE A 149 -18.30 7.86 23.85
N VAL A 150 -17.62 6.75 24.17
CA VAL A 150 -16.25 6.47 23.64
C VAL A 150 -16.32 6.18 22.16
N GLU A 151 -17.32 5.44 21.72
CA GLU A 151 -17.56 5.18 20.31
C GLU A 151 -17.75 6.49 19.52
N SER A 152 -18.63 7.37 19.96
CA SER A 152 -18.91 8.63 19.28
C SER A 152 -17.68 9.54 19.20
N LEU A 153 -16.83 9.56 20.24
CA LEU A 153 -15.57 10.30 20.24
C LEU A 153 -14.56 9.74 19.24
N LEU A 154 -14.47 8.41 19.12
CA LEU A 154 -13.56 7.77 18.15
C LEU A 154 -14.01 8.04 16.72
N TRP A 155 -15.32 7.98 16.44
CA TRP A 155 -15.86 8.34 15.12
C TRP A 155 -15.63 9.81 14.80
N LEU A 156 -15.85 10.73 15.77
CA LEU A 156 -15.55 12.14 15.59
C LEU A 156 -14.06 12.38 15.31
N ALA A 157 -13.18 11.70 16.02
CA ALA A 157 -11.73 11.80 15.79
C ALA A 157 -11.35 11.31 14.39
N ALA A 158 -11.89 10.17 13.94
CA ALA A 158 -11.66 9.65 12.60
C ALA A 158 -12.15 10.60 11.51
N ASP A 159 -13.35 11.17 11.69
CA ASP A 159 -13.92 12.16 10.78
C ASP A 159 -13.04 13.42 10.68
N ARG A 160 -12.53 13.92 11.81
CA ARG A 160 -11.61 15.07 11.82
C ARG A 160 -10.31 14.79 11.09
N VAL A 161 -9.72 13.58 11.26
CA VAL A 161 -8.51 13.18 10.53
C VAL A 161 -8.78 13.16 9.02
N LEU A 162 -9.90 12.57 8.60
CA LEU A 162 -10.29 12.54 7.19
C LEU A 162 -10.63 13.94 6.65
N ALA A 163 -11.31 14.78 7.41
CA ALA A 163 -11.61 16.15 7.01
C ALA A 163 -10.33 16.97 6.77
N VAL A 164 -9.35 16.86 7.65
CA VAL A 164 -8.04 17.52 7.48
C VAL A 164 -7.31 16.99 6.25
N LEU A 165 -7.34 15.67 6.03
CA LEU A 165 -6.76 15.05 4.85
C LEU A 165 -7.40 15.58 3.57
N PHE A 166 -8.72 15.54 3.45
CA PHE A 166 -9.44 16.03 2.26
C PHE A 166 -9.26 17.52 2.05
N TRP A 167 -9.20 18.31 3.13
CA TRP A 167 -8.90 19.73 3.03
C TRP A 167 -7.50 19.99 2.45
N GLY A 168 -6.49 19.20 2.88
CA GLY A 168 -5.13 19.24 2.32
C GLY A 168 -5.09 18.83 0.86
N LEU A 169 -5.75 17.71 0.51
CA LEU A 169 -5.80 17.19 -0.86
C LEU A 169 -6.47 18.16 -1.84
N ARG A 170 -7.54 18.84 -1.43
CA ARG A 170 -8.25 19.83 -2.27
C ARG A 170 -7.43 21.07 -2.59
N ARG A 171 -6.35 21.32 -1.87
CA ARG A 171 -5.43 22.44 -2.12
C ARG A 171 -4.27 22.08 -3.04
N LEU A 172 -4.09 20.81 -3.33
CA LEU A 172 -3.08 20.38 -4.29
C LEU A 172 -3.51 20.79 -5.70
N PRO A 173 -2.62 21.40 -6.50
CA PRO A 173 -2.92 21.76 -7.87
C PRO A 173 -3.12 20.51 -8.73
N ASP A 174 -3.96 20.61 -9.77
CA ASP A 174 -4.13 19.56 -10.76
C ASP A 174 -2.84 19.38 -11.55
N GLY A 175 -1.98 18.50 -11.07
CA GLY A 175 -0.67 18.21 -11.66
C GLY A 175 -0.70 17.00 -12.60
N TRP A 176 -1.75 16.89 -13.45
CA TRP A 176 -1.83 15.84 -14.44
C TRP A 176 -0.95 16.19 -15.65
N LEU A 177 0.11 15.42 -15.87
CA LEU A 177 0.95 15.50 -17.06
C LEU A 177 0.56 14.37 -18.01
N THR A 178 -0.12 14.72 -19.11
CA THR A 178 -0.29 13.80 -20.22
C THR A 178 1.05 13.70 -20.96
N LEU A 179 1.69 12.54 -20.87
CA LEU A 179 2.91 12.27 -21.61
C LEU A 179 2.53 11.67 -22.98
N ASP A 180 3.02 12.27 -24.04
CA ASP A 180 2.90 11.73 -25.40
C ASP A 180 3.59 10.34 -25.44
N THR A 181 3.00 9.42 -26.17
CA THR A 181 3.49 8.01 -26.29
C THR A 181 4.95 7.90 -26.73
N ARG A 182 5.53 8.97 -27.30
CA ARG A 182 6.95 9.04 -27.66
C ARG A 182 7.91 8.92 -26.47
N TRP A 183 7.47 9.29 -25.23
CA TRP A 183 8.28 9.24 -24.03
C TRP A 183 8.30 7.84 -23.38
N LEU A 184 7.42 6.93 -23.80
CA LEU A 184 7.39 5.55 -23.32
C LEU A 184 8.69 4.78 -23.62
N TRP A 185 9.31 5.07 -24.75
CA TRP A 185 10.57 4.42 -25.15
C TRP A 185 11.77 4.83 -24.31
N ILE A 186 11.75 6.04 -23.72
CA ILE A 186 12.84 6.58 -22.90
C ILE A 186 12.77 6.00 -21.48
N SER A 187 11.59 5.57 -21.00
CA SER A 187 11.44 4.99 -19.66
C SER A 187 11.77 3.50 -19.59
N ILE A 188 11.97 2.85 -20.74
CA ILE A 188 12.28 1.40 -20.87
C ILE A 188 13.78 1.16 -21.15
N LEU A 189 14.52 2.19 -21.56
CA LEU A 189 15.98 2.20 -21.73
C LEU A 189 16.68 2.61 -20.43
#